data_6b7721eeb91b3d5b147cc31af0ee9e47
#
_entry.id   6b7721eeb91b3d5b147cc31af0ee9e47
#
_cell.length_a   1.000
_cell.length_b   1.000
_cell.length_c   1.000
_cell.angle_alpha   90.00
_cell.angle_beta   90.00
_cell.angle_gamma   90.00
#
_symmetry.space_group_name_H-M   'P 1'
#
loop_
_entity.id
_entity.type
_entity.pdbx_description
1 polymer ?
#
loop_
_entity_poly.entity_id
_entity_poly.type
_entity_poly.pdbx_seq_one_letter_code
_entity_poly.pdbx_strand_id
1 'polypeptide(L)'
;MNRIVLLGTGCPSPSHIRYGPSTLISTEKQKILIDAGSGVTQRLSEFGLVPSEIDVILITHLHSDHIVDLYQLYISGWHTGRTKPFKIVGPKGIKKFFDKTVEAYSDELNLRVDWEKRPNNEGLDIEITEIEKEFAYESMGIKITSIEVQHQPVEPAYGYQVFVDDKKITYSGDTRYSINLEEASKDADYLIHEVFVSLNFDDKRMTQDTLVNVKEYHSTPEDVGTLAQAANVKKLILNHFVPPVFDEESLKAEISQYYDGEIIVGNDLDEFIL
;
A
#
# COMPACT_ATOMS: atom_id res chain seq x y z
N MET A 1 3.95 -0.78 -21.02
CA MET A 1 2.59 -1.27 -20.77
C MET A 1 2.23 -0.90 -19.33
N ASN A 2 1.09 -0.21 -19.14
CA ASN A 2 0.68 0.26 -17.82
C ASN A 2 0.03 -0.89 -17.04
N ARG A 3 0.33 -1.03 -15.74
CA ARG A 3 -0.17 -2.13 -14.91
C ARG A 3 -0.21 -1.78 -13.42
N ILE A 4 -1.08 -2.48 -12.69
CA ILE A 4 -1.07 -2.59 -11.24
C ILE A 4 -0.36 -3.91 -10.91
N VAL A 5 0.48 -3.94 -9.88
CA VAL A 5 1.11 -5.16 -9.35
C VAL A 5 0.94 -5.19 -7.84
N LEU A 6 0.37 -6.25 -7.32
CA LEU A 6 0.29 -6.48 -5.88
C LEU A 6 1.62 -7.08 -5.41
N LEU A 7 2.52 -6.27 -4.87
CA LEU A 7 3.83 -6.77 -4.40
C LEU A 7 3.71 -7.54 -3.08
N GLY A 8 2.75 -7.17 -2.25
CA GLY A 8 2.45 -7.85 -1.01
C GLY A 8 1.00 -7.64 -0.61
N THR A 9 0.34 -8.70 -0.18
CA THR A 9 -1.10 -8.76 0.12
C THR A 9 -1.40 -9.16 1.56
N GLY A 10 -0.35 -9.30 2.39
CA GLY A 10 -0.47 -9.68 3.80
C GLY A 10 -0.75 -8.50 4.73
N CYS A 11 -0.62 -8.76 6.01
CA CYS A 11 -0.87 -7.84 7.13
C CYS A 11 0.30 -7.97 8.13
N PRO A 12 0.24 -7.40 9.36
CA PRO A 12 1.32 -7.54 10.35
C PRO A 12 1.68 -8.98 10.72
N SER A 13 0.74 -9.91 10.58
CA SER A 13 0.99 -11.33 10.87
C SER A 13 1.91 -11.94 9.81
N PRO A 14 3.05 -12.53 10.18
CA PRO A 14 4.01 -13.06 9.22
C PRO A 14 3.41 -14.22 8.41
N SER A 15 3.62 -14.18 7.11
CA SER A 15 3.22 -15.22 6.18
C SER A 15 4.37 -15.50 5.18
N HIS A 16 4.53 -16.74 4.74
CA HIS A 16 5.50 -17.11 3.72
C HIS A 16 4.94 -16.99 2.29
N ILE A 17 3.64 -16.78 2.15
CA ILE A 17 2.95 -16.65 0.87
C ILE A 17 2.42 -15.24 0.61
N ARG A 18 2.23 -14.42 1.65
CA ARG A 18 1.75 -13.04 1.58
C ARG A 18 2.68 -12.14 2.35
N TYR A 19 3.43 -11.31 1.63
CA TYR A 19 4.32 -10.31 2.20
C TYR A 19 3.55 -9.09 2.67
N GLY A 20 4.22 -8.19 3.39
CA GLY A 20 3.58 -6.97 3.92
C GLY A 20 2.96 -6.11 2.81
N PRO A 21 1.91 -5.33 3.12
CA PRO A 21 1.11 -4.64 2.12
C PRO A 21 1.94 -3.68 1.28
N SER A 22 1.85 -3.85 -0.02
CA SER A 22 2.51 -2.98 -0.99
C SER A 22 1.94 -3.19 -2.39
N THR A 23 1.60 -2.11 -3.06
CA THR A 23 1.06 -2.13 -4.43
C THR A 23 1.86 -1.20 -5.33
N LEU A 24 2.27 -1.70 -6.48
CA LEU A 24 2.98 -0.92 -7.49
C LEU A 24 2.03 -0.53 -8.63
N ILE A 25 1.99 0.75 -8.96
CA ILE A 25 1.43 1.25 -10.21
C ILE A 25 2.61 1.57 -11.12
N SER A 26 2.79 0.72 -12.14
CA SER A 26 3.89 0.81 -13.09
C SER A 26 3.40 1.26 -14.45
N THR A 27 3.91 2.40 -14.91
CA THR A 27 3.72 2.88 -16.27
C THR A 27 5.06 2.90 -17.01
N GLU A 28 5.03 3.17 -18.31
CA GLU A 28 6.25 3.33 -19.10
C GLU A 28 7.12 4.51 -18.61
N LYS A 29 6.51 5.49 -17.95
CA LYS A 29 7.18 6.73 -17.57
C LYS A 29 7.43 6.87 -16.08
N GLN A 30 6.59 6.27 -15.24
CA GLN A 30 6.66 6.39 -13.78
C GLN A 30 6.31 5.09 -13.08
N LYS A 31 6.93 4.88 -11.93
CA LYS A 31 6.66 3.79 -11.00
C LYS A 31 6.31 4.36 -9.63
N ILE A 32 5.07 4.14 -9.21
CA ILE A 32 4.51 4.64 -7.96
C ILE A 32 4.27 3.45 -7.05
N LEU A 33 4.87 3.47 -5.88
CA LEU A 33 4.68 2.46 -4.85
C LEU A 33 3.67 2.98 -3.83
N ILE A 34 2.67 2.19 -3.47
CA ILE A 34 1.74 2.47 -2.38
C ILE A 34 2.07 1.49 -1.26
N ASP A 35 2.46 2.03 -0.11
CA ASP A 35 2.99 1.36 1.06
C ASP A 35 4.31 0.60 0.85
N ALA A 36 5.02 0.40 1.94
CA ALA A 36 6.34 -0.22 1.99
C ALA A 36 6.38 -1.28 3.10
N GLY A 37 5.52 -2.28 2.95
CA GLY A 37 5.43 -3.39 3.89
C GLY A 37 6.62 -4.33 3.83
N SER A 38 6.65 -5.25 4.80
CA SER A 38 7.78 -6.17 4.98
C SER A 38 8.08 -6.98 3.71
N GLY A 39 9.31 -6.88 3.21
CA GLY A 39 9.81 -7.63 2.06
C GLY A 39 9.45 -7.05 0.70
N VAL A 40 8.91 -5.83 0.61
CA VAL A 40 8.61 -5.18 -0.67
C VAL A 40 9.85 -5.04 -1.55
N THR A 41 11.02 -4.80 -0.95
CA THR A 41 12.29 -4.70 -1.69
C THR A 41 12.62 -6.00 -2.43
N GLN A 42 12.39 -7.14 -1.80
CA GLN A 42 12.58 -8.46 -2.40
C GLN A 42 11.54 -8.74 -3.49
N ARG A 43 10.29 -8.36 -3.25
CA ARG A 43 9.20 -8.52 -4.23
C ARG A 43 9.41 -7.67 -5.48
N LEU A 44 9.94 -6.44 -5.34
CA LEU A 44 10.37 -5.64 -6.50
C LEU A 44 11.41 -6.38 -7.33
N SER A 45 12.42 -6.96 -6.68
CA SER A 45 13.47 -7.72 -7.37
C SER A 45 12.92 -8.98 -8.05
N GLU A 46 12.02 -9.69 -7.42
CA GLU A 46 11.34 -10.87 -8.00
C GLU A 46 10.50 -10.49 -9.22
N PHE A 47 9.83 -9.33 -9.15
CA PHE A 47 9.09 -8.75 -10.28
C PHE A 47 10.01 -8.24 -11.41
N GLY A 48 11.31 -8.18 -11.20
CA GLY A 48 12.29 -7.74 -12.19
C GLY A 48 12.58 -6.24 -12.19
N LEU A 49 12.26 -5.53 -11.10
CA LEU A 49 12.58 -4.13 -10.87
C LEU A 49 13.61 -3.97 -9.76
N VAL A 50 14.30 -2.85 -9.78
CA VAL A 50 15.19 -2.46 -8.68
C VAL A 50 14.65 -1.22 -7.96
N PRO A 51 14.93 -1.04 -6.64
CA PRO A 51 14.40 0.08 -5.87
C PRO A 51 14.78 1.47 -6.40
N SER A 52 15.85 1.59 -7.19
CA SER A 52 16.24 2.86 -7.85
C SER A 52 15.25 3.33 -8.91
N GLU A 53 14.39 2.44 -9.41
CA GLU A 53 13.40 2.77 -10.45
C GLU A 53 12.13 3.39 -9.87
N ILE A 54 11.87 3.26 -8.55
CA ILE A 54 10.69 3.84 -7.91
C ILE A 54 10.81 5.37 -7.88
N ASP A 55 9.79 6.06 -8.37
CA ASP A 55 9.74 7.52 -8.48
C ASP A 55 9.17 8.19 -7.24
N VAL A 56 8.15 7.60 -6.64
CA VAL A 56 7.50 8.10 -5.43
C VAL A 56 6.86 6.96 -4.64
N ILE A 57 6.90 7.07 -3.33
CA ILE A 57 6.25 6.16 -2.39
C ILE A 57 5.12 6.92 -1.71
N LEU A 58 3.92 6.39 -1.80
CA LEU A 58 2.73 6.90 -1.13
C LEU A 58 2.48 6.03 0.10
N ILE A 59 2.46 6.63 1.27
CA ILE A 59 2.16 5.93 2.53
C ILE A 59 0.74 6.23 2.96
N THR A 60 -0.04 5.18 3.20
CA THR A 60 -1.44 5.30 3.61
C THR A 60 -1.58 5.74 5.07
N HIS A 61 -0.85 5.11 5.98
CA HIS A 61 -0.85 5.40 7.40
C HIS A 61 0.43 4.88 8.09
N LEU A 62 0.58 5.09 9.40
CA LEU A 62 1.83 4.80 10.10
C LEU A 62 1.82 3.48 10.91
N HIS A 63 0.99 2.50 10.58
CA HIS A 63 1.21 1.16 11.11
C HIS A 63 2.53 0.58 10.58
N SER A 64 3.17 -0.22 11.41
CA SER A 64 4.52 -0.71 11.12
C SER A 64 4.61 -1.56 9.86
N ASP A 65 3.59 -2.34 9.56
CA ASP A 65 3.54 -3.21 8.39
C ASP A 65 3.40 -2.46 7.06
N HIS A 66 3.05 -1.17 7.08
CA HIS A 66 3.00 -0.31 5.89
C HIS A 66 4.29 0.50 5.65
N ILE A 67 5.21 0.57 6.63
CA ILE A 67 6.39 1.45 6.58
C ILE A 67 7.71 0.78 6.91
N VAL A 68 7.68 -0.49 7.33
CA VAL A 68 8.88 -1.17 7.88
C VAL A 68 10.03 -1.29 6.88
N ASP A 69 9.75 -1.43 5.58
CA ASP A 69 10.77 -1.64 4.54
C ASP A 69 11.28 -0.33 3.91
N LEU A 70 10.82 0.84 4.36
CA LEU A 70 11.22 2.14 3.80
C LEU A 70 12.73 2.35 3.80
N TYR A 71 13.43 1.97 4.89
CA TYR A 71 14.88 2.10 4.94
C TYR A 71 15.57 1.14 3.97
N GLN A 72 15.06 -0.08 3.84
CA GLN A 72 15.61 -1.06 2.89
C GLN A 72 15.43 -0.58 1.44
N LEU A 73 14.28 -0.01 1.09
CA LEU A 73 14.06 0.62 -0.22
C LEU A 73 15.01 1.80 -0.46
N TYR A 74 15.22 2.62 0.58
CA TYR A 74 16.12 3.77 0.53
C TYR A 74 17.56 3.36 0.22
N ILE A 75 18.12 2.49 1.04
CA ILE A 75 19.53 2.09 0.92
C ILE A 75 19.77 1.21 -0.33
N SER A 76 18.86 0.29 -0.63
CA SER A 76 18.95 -0.55 -1.83
C SER A 76 18.80 0.27 -3.10
N GLY A 77 17.97 1.31 -3.09
CA GLY A 77 17.84 2.24 -4.22
C GLY A 77 19.15 2.96 -4.52
N TRP A 78 19.87 3.44 -3.51
CA TRP A 78 21.20 4.03 -3.69
C TRP A 78 22.19 2.99 -4.21
N HIS A 79 22.20 1.76 -3.64
CA HIS A 79 23.06 0.67 -4.11
C HIS A 79 22.81 0.26 -5.56
N THR A 80 21.57 0.34 -6.02
CA THR A 80 21.19 0.02 -7.42
C THR A 80 21.23 1.22 -8.36
N GLY A 81 21.82 2.34 -7.92
CA GLY A 81 22.17 3.47 -8.78
C GLY A 81 21.09 4.56 -8.87
N ARG A 82 20.30 4.79 -7.84
CA ARG A 82 19.36 5.92 -7.80
C ARG A 82 20.13 7.25 -7.90
N THR A 83 19.73 8.10 -8.84
CA THR A 83 20.31 9.42 -9.11
C THR A 83 19.33 10.56 -8.86
N LYS A 84 18.23 10.30 -8.21
CA LYS A 84 17.15 11.23 -7.85
C LYS A 84 16.83 11.09 -6.37
N PRO A 85 16.24 12.11 -5.73
CA PRO A 85 15.84 12.02 -4.33
C PRO A 85 14.88 10.87 -4.07
N PHE A 86 14.98 10.28 -2.88
CA PHE A 86 14.01 9.31 -2.36
C PHE A 86 12.75 10.05 -1.91
N LYS A 87 11.66 9.90 -2.68
CA LYS A 87 10.44 10.68 -2.47
C LYS A 87 9.39 9.88 -1.72
N ILE A 88 8.93 10.44 -0.60
CA ILE A 88 7.84 9.88 0.21
C ILE A 88 6.73 10.93 0.32
N VAL A 89 5.51 10.51 0.12
CA VAL A 89 4.29 11.27 0.45
C VAL A 89 3.49 10.44 1.44
N GLY A 90 3.02 11.04 2.53
CA GLY A 90 2.26 10.28 3.51
C GLY A 90 1.67 11.13 4.62
N PRO A 91 1.09 10.49 5.64
CA PRO A 91 0.45 11.18 6.75
C PRO A 91 1.44 11.96 7.60
N LYS A 92 0.93 12.93 8.35
CA LYS A 92 1.70 13.66 9.35
C LYS A 92 2.39 12.68 10.30
N GLY A 93 3.70 12.88 10.51
CA GLY A 93 4.56 12.01 11.32
C GLY A 93 5.51 11.14 10.50
N ILE A 94 5.25 10.93 9.20
CA ILE A 94 6.12 10.12 8.33
C ILE A 94 7.53 10.72 8.23
N LYS A 95 7.63 12.05 8.16
CA LYS A 95 8.93 12.73 8.14
C LYS A 95 9.73 12.46 9.41
N LYS A 96 9.09 12.62 10.56
CA LYS A 96 9.74 12.35 11.86
C LYS A 96 10.17 10.88 11.97
N PHE A 97 9.34 9.95 11.54
CA PHE A 97 9.65 8.52 11.54
C PHE A 97 10.88 8.24 10.68
N PHE A 98 10.87 8.69 9.42
CA PHE A 98 11.93 8.38 8.49
C PHE A 98 13.26 9.08 8.83
N ASP A 99 13.22 10.35 9.27
CA ASP A 99 14.41 11.08 9.75
C ASP A 99 15.08 10.30 10.91
N LYS A 100 14.28 9.79 11.87
CA LYS A 100 14.81 9.01 13.00
C LYS A 100 15.35 7.64 12.57
N THR A 101 14.74 7.03 11.59
CA THR A 101 15.22 5.77 11.02
C THR A 101 16.58 5.97 10.34
N VAL A 102 16.72 7.00 9.50
CA VAL A 102 18.00 7.33 8.85
C VAL A 102 19.06 7.74 9.88
N GLU A 103 18.69 8.51 10.92
CA GLU A 103 19.59 8.87 12.02
C GLU A 103 20.14 7.64 12.74
N ALA A 104 19.30 6.61 12.96
CA ALA A 104 19.73 5.35 13.60
C ALA A 104 20.79 4.58 12.78
N TYR A 105 20.83 4.78 11.47
CA TYR A 105 21.81 4.16 10.56
C TYR A 105 22.92 5.13 10.12
N SER A 106 23.00 6.33 10.69
CA SER A 106 23.88 7.40 10.19
C SER A 106 25.36 7.02 10.18
N ASP A 107 25.86 6.36 11.22
CA ASP A 107 27.28 5.95 11.31
C ASP A 107 27.63 4.95 10.20
N GLU A 108 26.77 3.96 9.98
CA GLU A 108 26.95 2.96 8.92
C GLU A 108 26.85 3.60 7.54
N LEU A 109 25.88 4.48 7.33
CA LEU A 109 25.68 5.17 6.08
C LEU A 109 26.87 6.08 5.72
N ASN A 110 27.35 6.88 6.67
CA ASN A 110 28.53 7.73 6.49
C ASN A 110 29.79 6.89 6.17
N LEU A 111 29.97 5.77 6.88
CA LEU A 111 31.08 4.87 6.59
C LEU A 111 31.03 4.32 5.15
N ARG A 112 29.85 3.95 4.66
CA ARG A 112 29.67 3.51 3.28
C ARG A 112 29.98 4.62 2.26
N VAL A 113 29.46 5.81 2.49
CA VAL A 113 29.72 6.97 1.60
C VAL A 113 31.20 7.25 1.51
N ASP A 114 31.91 7.27 2.65
CA ASP A 114 33.33 7.57 2.72
C ASP A 114 34.20 6.47 2.11
N TRP A 115 33.82 5.20 2.31
CA TRP A 115 34.63 4.06 1.89
C TRP A 115 34.36 3.62 0.45
N GLU A 116 33.10 3.47 0.09
CA GLU A 116 32.72 2.94 -1.23
C GLU A 116 32.96 3.97 -2.37
N LYS A 117 32.95 5.27 -2.04
CA LYS A 117 33.19 6.38 -2.99
C LYS A 117 32.40 6.21 -4.28
N ARG A 118 31.12 5.98 -4.13
CA ARG A 118 30.22 5.86 -5.29
C ARG A 118 30.23 7.14 -6.11
N PRO A 119 30.03 7.07 -7.43
CA PRO A 119 30.13 8.23 -8.32
C PRO A 119 29.07 9.31 -8.03
N ASN A 120 27.99 8.93 -7.33
CA ASN A 120 26.86 9.82 -7.08
C ASN A 120 26.20 9.46 -5.74
N ASN A 121 25.95 10.46 -4.91
CA ASN A 121 25.22 10.37 -3.64
C ASN A 121 23.86 11.08 -3.67
N GLU A 122 23.43 11.67 -4.79
CA GLU A 122 22.10 12.31 -4.93
C GLU A 122 20.96 11.34 -4.63
N GLY A 123 21.19 10.03 -4.84
CA GLY A 123 20.28 8.97 -4.44
C GLY A 123 20.04 8.85 -2.94
N LEU A 124 20.84 9.50 -2.09
CA LEU A 124 20.64 9.60 -0.65
C LEU A 124 19.86 10.85 -0.24
N ASP A 125 19.59 11.78 -1.16
CA ASP A 125 18.71 12.91 -0.87
C ASP A 125 17.28 12.42 -0.60
N ILE A 126 16.60 13.09 0.33
CA ILE A 126 15.28 12.70 0.82
C ILE A 126 14.31 13.85 0.62
N GLU A 127 13.21 13.58 -0.06
CA GLU A 127 12.09 14.49 -0.21
C GLU A 127 10.84 13.88 0.44
N ILE A 128 10.33 14.48 1.52
CA ILE A 128 9.12 14.01 2.20
C ILE A 128 8.07 15.09 2.18
N THR A 129 6.88 14.74 1.69
CA THR A 129 5.68 15.57 1.75
C THR A 129 4.69 14.96 2.74
N GLU A 130 4.41 15.67 3.83
CA GLU A 130 3.34 15.30 4.76
C GLU A 130 2.01 15.88 4.26
N ILE A 131 0.98 15.03 4.21
CA ILE A 131 -0.37 15.43 3.82
C ILE A 131 -1.02 16.17 4.98
N GLU A 132 -1.36 17.45 4.79
CA GLU A 132 -2.00 18.26 5.83
C GLU A 132 -3.54 18.18 5.78
N LYS A 133 -4.12 18.19 4.58
CA LYS A 133 -5.57 18.08 4.35
C LYS A 133 -5.87 17.19 3.15
N GLU A 134 -5.29 17.53 2.02
CA GLU A 134 -5.44 16.84 0.75
C GLU A 134 -4.11 16.86 0.03
N PHE A 135 -3.79 15.77 -0.65
CA PHE A 135 -2.66 15.69 -1.56
C PHE A 135 -3.17 15.47 -2.96
N ALA A 136 -2.67 16.27 -3.89
CA ALA A 136 -2.89 16.09 -5.32
C ALA A 136 -1.56 16.16 -6.06
N TYR A 137 -1.35 15.23 -6.96
CA TYR A 137 -0.17 15.12 -7.80
C TYR A 137 -0.58 14.82 -9.23
N GLU A 138 0.01 15.52 -10.17
CA GLU A 138 -0.18 15.26 -11.58
C GLU A 138 1.14 15.35 -12.32
N SER A 139 1.54 14.26 -12.96
CA SER A 139 2.77 14.19 -13.74
C SER A 139 2.71 13.06 -14.75
N MET A 140 3.25 13.30 -15.95
CA MET A 140 3.50 12.29 -16.98
C MET A 140 2.27 11.40 -17.35
N GLY A 141 1.05 11.95 -17.23
CA GLY A 141 -0.19 11.23 -17.53
C GLY A 141 -0.77 10.46 -16.36
N ILE A 142 -0.20 10.63 -15.16
CA ILE A 142 -0.75 10.08 -13.91
C ILE A 142 -1.28 11.23 -13.07
N LYS A 143 -2.48 11.07 -12.53
CA LYS A 143 -3.05 11.97 -11.51
C LYS A 143 -3.37 11.15 -10.26
N ILE A 144 -2.94 11.66 -9.10
CA ILE A 144 -3.16 11.02 -7.79
C ILE A 144 -3.82 12.03 -6.87
N THR A 145 -4.82 11.57 -6.11
CA THR A 145 -5.39 12.33 -4.98
C THR A 145 -5.49 11.44 -3.76
N SER A 146 -5.20 12.01 -2.59
CA SER A 146 -5.44 11.32 -1.32
C SER A 146 -6.92 11.33 -0.96
N ILE A 147 -7.36 10.29 -0.26
CA ILE A 147 -8.72 10.12 0.25
C ILE A 147 -8.59 9.91 1.75
N GLU A 148 -9.11 10.81 2.58
CA GLU A 148 -9.14 10.57 4.01
C GLU A 148 -10.10 9.43 4.34
N VAL A 149 -9.59 8.40 5.04
CA VAL A 149 -10.34 7.18 5.40
C VAL A 149 -10.43 7.00 6.91
N GLN A 150 -11.18 5.99 7.35
CA GLN A 150 -11.55 5.81 8.75
C GLN A 150 -10.78 4.63 9.37
N HIS A 151 -9.66 4.90 10.04
CA HIS A 151 -8.80 3.86 10.63
C HIS A 151 -8.40 4.15 12.09
N GLN A 152 -9.29 4.81 12.87
CA GLN A 152 -9.02 5.09 14.28
C GLN A 152 -8.72 3.81 15.07
N PRO A 153 -7.71 3.84 15.97
CA PRO A 153 -7.06 5.01 16.55
C PRO A 153 -5.86 5.57 15.78
N VAL A 154 -5.50 5.03 14.61
CA VAL A 154 -4.40 5.56 13.79
C VAL A 154 -4.92 6.62 12.84
N GLU A 155 -4.55 7.86 13.12
CA GLU A 155 -4.97 9.04 12.38
C GLU A 155 -3.78 10.00 12.14
N PRO A 156 -3.72 10.65 10.98
CA PRO A 156 -4.59 10.47 9.82
C PRO A 156 -4.26 9.20 9.03
N ALA A 157 -5.25 8.65 8.32
CA ALA A 157 -5.11 7.53 7.41
C ALA A 157 -5.71 7.89 6.04
N TYR A 158 -5.07 7.42 4.98
CA TYR A 158 -5.43 7.76 3.60
C TYR A 158 -5.56 6.52 2.71
N GLY A 159 -6.57 6.55 1.82
CA GLY A 159 -6.55 5.84 0.56
C GLY A 159 -6.03 6.75 -0.55
N TYR A 160 -5.94 6.22 -1.76
CA TYR A 160 -5.50 6.98 -2.93
C TYR A 160 -6.38 6.69 -4.14
N GLN A 161 -6.78 7.74 -4.84
CA GLN A 161 -7.35 7.64 -6.17
C GLN A 161 -6.26 7.94 -7.19
N VAL A 162 -6.09 7.06 -8.17
CA VAL A 162 -5.07 7.17 -9.19
C VAL A 162 -5.71 7.06 -10.57
N PHE A 163 -5.46 8.03 -11.42
CA PHE A 163 -5.80 7.97 -12.82
C PHE A 163 -4.55 7.70 -13.64
N VAL A 164 -4.62 6.70 -14.51
CA VAL A 164 -3.60 6.36 -15.51
C VAL A 164 -4.30 6.26 -16.84
N ASP A 165 -3.98 7.18 -17.76
CA ASP A 165 -4.71 7.36 -19.01
C ASP A 165 -6.22 7.56 -18.75
N ASP A 166 -7.08 6.64 -19.21
CA ASP A 166 -8.53 6.64 -18.99
C ASP A 166 -8.99 5.74 -17.85
N LYS A 167 -8.06 5.11 -17.13
CA LYS A 167 -8.36 4.17 -16.03
C LYS A 167 -8.38 4.86 -14.69
N LYS A 168 -9.43 4.59 -13.93
CA LYS A 168 -9.62 5.03 -12.56
C LYS A 168 -9.37 3.87 -11.61
N ILE A 169 -8.38 4.03 -10.73
CA ILE A 169 -7.96 3.07 -9.72
C ILE A 169 -8.18 3.71 -8.37
N THR A 170 -8.85 3.02 -7.45
CA THR A 170 -8.97 3.46 -6.05
C THR A 170 -8.30 2.43 -5.16
N TYR A 171 -7.44 2.87 -4.25
CA TYR A 171 -6.76 2.07 -3.25
C TYR A 171 -7.27 2.48 -1.86
N SER A 172 -7.77 1.54 -1.08
CA SER A 172 -8.41 1.85 0.20
C SER A 172 -7.46 2.33 1.29
N GLY A 173 -6.22 1.82 1.32
CA GLY A 173 -5.47 1.74 2.58
C GLY A 173 -6.24 0.87 3.57
N ASP A 174 -5.89 0.95 4.86
CA ASP A 174 -6.67 0.30 5.91
C ASP A 174 -7.80 1.22 6.36
N THR A 175 -8.99 0.68 6.44
CA THR A 175 -10.18 1.46 6.78
C THR A 175 -11.37 0.57 7.15
N ARG A 176 -12.20 1.00 8.09
CA ARG A 176 -13.58 0.54 8.13
C ARG A 176 -14.39 1.20 7.01
N TYR A 177 -15.66 0.87 6.86
CA TYR A 177 -16.51 1.52 5.86
C TYR A 177 -16.34 3.05 5.85
N SER A 178 -15.99 3.61 4.69
CA SER A 178 -15.69 5.02 4.52
C SER A 178 -16.52 5.63 3.38
N ILE A 179 -17.35 6.60 3.72
CA ILE A 179 -18.13 7.37 2.73
C ILE A 179 -17.23 8.10 1.73
N ASN A 180 -16.09 8.64 2.21
CA ASN A 180 -15.15 9.32 1.31
C ASN A 180 -14.55 8.34 0.29
N LEU A 181 -14.25 7.11 0.72
CA LEU A 181 -13.74 6.08 -0.18
C LEU A 181 -14.80 5.62 -1.18
N GLU A 182 -16.07 5.46 -0.73
CA GLU A 182 -17.20 5.15 -1.62
C GLU A 182 -17.35 6.21 -2.70
N GLU A 183 -17.42 7.49 -2.32
CA GLU A 183 -17.53 8.60 -3.26
C GLU A 183 -16.35 8.67 -4.26
N ALA A 184 -15.13 8.48 -3.75
CA ALA A 184 -13.93 8.44 -4.59
C ALA A 184 -13.92 7.22 -5.54
N SER A 185 -14.56 6.12 -5.15
CA SER A 185 -14.59 4.86 -5.93
C SER A 185 -15.70 4.83 -6.98
N LYS A 186 -16.58 5.85 -7.08
CA LYS A 186 -17.65 5.85 -8.06
C LYS A 186 -17.15 5.59 -9.47
N ASP A 187 -17.72 4.57 -10.12
CA ASP A 187 -17.38 4.12 -11.47
C ASP A 187 -15.89 3.76 -11.66
N ALA A 188 -15.19 3.38 -10.60
CA ALA A 188 -13.80 2.97 -10.70
C ALA A 188 -13.62 1.71 -11.55
N ASP A 189 -12.58 1.70 -12.40
CA ASP A 189 -12.20 0.49 -13.15
C ASP A 189 -11.67 -0.58 -12.21
N TYR A 190 -10.94 -0.16 -11.17
CA TYR A 190 -10.38 -1.03 -10.14
C TYR A 190 -10.54 -0.39 -8.76
N LEU A 191 -11.09 -1.16 -7.81
CA LEU A 191 -11.01 -0.86 -6.38
C LEU A 191 -10.13 -1.93 -5.74
N ILE A 192 -8.99 -1.51 -5.18
CA ILE A 192 -8.11 -2.37 -4.39
C ILE A 192 -8.45 -2.10 -2.93
N HIS A 193 -9.00 -3.09 -2.23
CA HIS A 193 -9.55 -2.91 -0.90
C HIS A 193 -9.01 -3.94 0.09
N GLU A 194 -8.67 -3.48 1.31
CA GLU A 194 -8.38 -4.35 2.43
C GLU A 194 -9.59 -5.18 2.85
N VAL A 195 -9.38 -6.28 3.57
CA VAL A 195 -10.49 -7.04 4.13
C VAL A 195 -10.13 -7.77 5.42
N PHE A 196 -11.01 -7.62 6.42
CA PHE A 196 -10.97 -8.38 7.66
C PHE A 196 -11.72 -9.71 7.50
N VAL A 197 -10.99 -10.82 7.49
CA VAL A 197 -11.54 -12.16 7.29
C VAL A 197 -11.84 -12.82 8.64
N SER A 198 -13.02 -12.61 9.19
CA SER A 198 -13.40 -12.97 10.57
C SER A 198 -13.45 -14.48 10.86
N LEU A 199 -13.63 -15.33 9.84
CA LEU A 199 -13.90 -16.76 10.02
C LEU A 199 -12.69 -17.63 10.40
N ASN A 200 -11.47 -17.10 10.37
CA ASN A 200 -10.24 -17.90 10.49
C ASN A 200 -9.29 -17.44 11.61
N PHE A 201 -9.78 -16.69 12.59
CA PHE A 201 -8.96 -16.32 13.74
C PHE A 201 -8.72 -17.51 14.67
N ASP A 202 -7.46 -17.81 14.93
CA ASP A 202 -7.07 -18.74 16.00
C ASP A 202 -7.20 -18.03 17.35
N ASP A 203 -8.31 -18.31 18.07
CA ASP A 203 -8.63 -17.76 19.39
C ASP A 203 -7.55 -18.05 20.45
N LYS A 204 -6.59 -18.93 20.17
CA LYS A 204 -5.44 -19.17 21.07
C LYS A 204 -4.46 -18.00 21.12
N ARG A 205 -4.49 -17.13 20.13
CA ARG A 205 -3.58 -15.99 19.99
C ARG A 205 -4.21 -14.64 20.30
N MET A 206 -5.52 -14.56 20.31
CA MET A 206 -6.28 -13.33 20.54
C MET A 206 -7.41 -13.57 21.53
N THR A 207 -7.65 -12.59 22.41
CA THR A 207 -8.88 -12.57 23.21
C THR A 207 -10.05 -12.13 22.34
N GLN A 208 -11.29 -12.40 22.78
CA GLN A 208 -12.48 -11.90 22.10
C GLN A 208 -12.47 -10.36 21.99
N ASP A 209 -12.02 -9.67 23.04
CA ASP A 209 -11.89 -8.21 23.04
C ASP A 209 -10.89 -7.75 21.99
N THR A 210 -9.74 -8.44 21.85
CA THR A 210 -8.76 -8.12 20.80
C THR A 210 -9.37 -8.29 19.41
N LEU A 211 -10.12 -9.36 19.19
CA LEU A 211 -10.78 -9.62 17.90
C LEU A 211 -11.80 -8.53 17.55
N VAL A 212 -12.63 -8.15 18.51
CA VAL A 212 -13.60 -7.06 18.35
C VAL A 212 -12.88 -5.76 18.02
N ASN A 213 -11.85 -5.40 18.78
CA ASN A 213 -11.12 -4.16 18.59
C ASN A 213 -10.40 -4.11 17.23
N VAL A 214 -9.81 -5.23 16.78
CA VAL A 214 -9.17 -5.29 15.45
C VAL A 214 -10.20 -5.15 14.33
N LYS A 215 -11.34 -5.79 14.47
CA LYS A 215 -12.45 -5.67 13.51
C LYS A 215 -12.97 -4.23 13.41
N GLU A 216 -12.97 -3.47 14.51
CA GLU A 216 -13.53 -2.11 14.54
C GLU A 216 -12.82 -1.08 13.66
N TYR A 217 -11.57 -1.34 13.25
CA TYR A 217 -10.83 -0.42 12.38
C TYR A 217 -10.51 -0.98 10.99
N HIS A 218 -11.03 -2.16 10.64
CA HIS A 218 -10.96 -2.76 9.32
C HIS A 218 -12.34 -2.96 8.70
N SER A 219 -12.40 -3.21 7.40
CA SER A 219 -13.62 -3.49 6.66
C SER A 219 -13.97 -4.97 6.65
N THR A 220 -15.21 -5.30 6.99
CA THR A 220 -15.75 -6.66 6.86
C THR A 220 -16.05 -6.99 5.38
N PRO A 221 -16.24 -8.28 5.01
CA PRO A 221 -16.71 -8.65 3.67
C PRO A 221 -18.01 -7.95 3.25
N GLU A 222 -18.94 -7.75 4.19
CA GLU A 222 -20.17 -6.97 3.99
C GLU A 222 -19.86 -5.50 3.66
N ASP A 223 -18.97 -4.84 4.44
CA ASP A 223 -18.57 -3.46 4.19
C ASP A 223 -17.95 -3.29 2.81
N VAL A 224 -17.00 -4.19 2.46
CA VAL A 224 -16.30 -4.16 1.17
C VAL A 224 -17.26 -4.36 0.00
N GLY A 225 -18.13 -5.36 0.08
CA GLY A 225 -19.12 -5.64 -0.96
C GLY A 225 -20.12 -4.51 -1.11
N THR A 226 -20.65 -3.99 -0.01
CA THR A 226 -21.62 -2.88 0.02
C THR A 226 -21.02 -1.61 -0.61
N LEU A 227 -19.78 -1.26 -0.24
CA LEU A 227 -19.08 -0.11 -0.80
C LEU A 227 -18.83 -0.28 -2.31
N ALA A 228 -18.34 -1.45 -2.73
CA ALA A 228 -18.07 -1.74 -4.14
C ALA A 228 -19.36 -1.67 -5.00
N GLN A 229 -20.48 -2.17 -4.48
CA GLN A 229 -21.80 -2.10 -5.14
C GLN A 229 -22.31 -0.67 -5.23
N ALA A 230 -22.30 0.06 -4.11
CA ALA A 230 -22.78 1.44 -4.06
C ALA A 230 -21.98 2.37 -4.98
N ALA A 231 -20.67 2.12 -5.08
CA ALA A 231 -19.77 2.88 -5.96
C ALA A 231 -19.79 2.42 -7.44
N ASN A 232 -20.56 1.40 -7.82
CA ASN A 232 -20.59 0.84 -9.17
C ASN A 232 -19.19 0.51 -9.72
N VAL A 233 -18.36 -0.12 -8.89
CA VAL A 233 -16.98 -0.53 -9.22
C VAL A 233 -17.02 -1.61 -10.29
N LYS A 234 -16.10 -1.60 -11.26
CA LYS A 234 -16.06 -2.63 -12.31
C LYS A 234 -15.34 -3.90 -11.85
N LYS A 235 -14.22 -3.73 -11.11
CA LYS A 235 -13.43 -4.86 -10.57
C LYS A 235 -13.00 -4.56 -9.15
N LEU A 236 -13.37 -5.44 -8.23
CA LEU A 236 -12.94 -5.41 -6.84
C LEU A 236 -11.75 -6.37 -6.66
N ILE A 237 -10.60 -5.82 -6.30
CA ILE A 237 -9.39 -6.59 -5.96
C ILE A 237 -9.21 -6.54 -4.45
N LEU A 238 -9.24 -7.69 -3.80
CA LEU A 238 -9.01 -7.80 -2.37
C LEU A 238 -7.51 -7.85 -2.08
N ASN A 239 -7.10 -7.11 -1.08
CA ASN A 239 -5.71 -6.98 -0.64
C ASN A 239 -5.66 -6.91 0.89
N HIS A 240 -4.47 -6.82 1.49
CA HIS A 240 -4.28 -6.65 2.93
C HIS A 240 -5.24 -7.52 3.77
N PHE A 241 -5.03 -8.84 3.69
CA PHE A 241 -5.90 -9.80 4.35
C PHE A 241 -5.58 -9.93 5.85
N VAL A 242 -6.57 -9.71 6.69
CA VAL A 242 -6.46 -9.82 8.15
C VAL A 242 -7.40 -10.92 8.65
N PRO A 243 -6.91 -12.14 8.96
CA PRO A 243 -5.54 -12.65 8.85
C PRO A 243 -5.13 -13.06 7.41
N PRO A 244 -3.82 -13.36 7.16
CA PRO A 244 -3.33 -13.64 5.81
C PRO A 244 -3.60 -15.07 5.32
N VAL A 245 -4.19 -15.93 6.15
CA VAL A 245 -4.55 -17.33 5.82
C VAL A 245 -6.04 -17.51 6.03
N PHE A 246 -6.74 -17.83 4.97
CA PHE A 246 -8.21 -17.96 4.96
C PHE A 246 -8.66 -18.85 3.79
N ASP A 247 -9.95 -19.19 3.75
CA ASP A 247 -10.57 -19.87 2.62
C ASP A 247 -11.08 -18.83 1.59
N GLU A 248 -10.47 -18.82 0.41
CA GLU A 248 -10.74 -17.81 -0.63
C GLU A 248 -12.15 -17.92 -1.20
N GLU A 249 -12.66 -19.15 -1.37
CA GLU A 249 -14.00 -19.36 -1.92
C GLU A 249 -15.08 -18.91 -0.94
N SER A 250 -14.88 -19.17 0.36
CA SER A 250 -15.77 -18.67 1.41
C SER A 250 -15.80 -17.14 1.46
N LEU A 251 -14.63 -16.49 1.36
CA LEU A 251 -14.55 -15.04 1.33
C LEU A 251 -15.26 -14.44 0.11
N LYS A 252 -15.04 -15.00 -1.07
CA LYS A 252 -15.75 -14.57 -2.29
C LYS A 252 -17.26 -14.76 -2.17
N ALA A 253 -17.69 -15.90 -1.66
CA ALA A 253 -19.10 -16.20 -1.49
C ALA A 253 -19.79 -15.24 -0.51
N GLU A 254 -19.08 -14.80 0.55
CA GLU A 254 -19.58 -13.82 1.50
C GLU A 254 -19.74 -12.44 0.85
N ILE A 255 -18.70 -11.94 0.15
CA ILE A 255 -18.75 -10.64 -0.52
C ILE A 255 -19.78 -10.61 -1.66
N SER A 256 -19.96 -11.74 -2.38
CA SER A 256 -20.94 -11.86 -3.47
C SER A 256 -22.40 -11.74 -3.02
N GLN A 257 -22.67 -11.74 -1.72
CA GLN A 257 -24.02 -11.44 -1.19
C GLN A 257 -24.34 -9.93 -1.26
N TYR A 258 -23.31 -9.08 -1.43
CA TYR A 258 -23.41 -7.62 -1.37
C TYR A 258 -22.91 -6.92 -2.64
N TYR A 259 -22.19 -7.64 -3.50
CA TYR A 259 -21.61 -7.08 -4.74
C TYR A 259 -21.72 -8.07 -5.90
N ASP A 260 -22.34 -7.61 -7.01
CA ASP A 260 -22.60 -8.44 -8.19
C ASP A 260 -21.47 -8.41 -9.25
N GLY A 261 -20.45 -7.58 -9.04
CA GLY A 261 -19.35 -7.41 -9.99
C GLY A 261 -18.24 -8.45 -9.86
N GLU A 262 -17.14 -8.23 -10.57
CA GLU A 262 -15.96 -9.12 -10.56
C GLU A 262 -15.18 -8.98 -9.25
N ILE A 263 -15.03 -10.08 -8.49
CA ILE A 263 -14.26 -10.16 -7.24
C ILE A 263 -12.99 -10.97 -7.48
N ILE A 264 -11.84 -10.37 -7.21
CA ILE A 264 -10.52 -10.97 -7.34
C ILE A 264 -9.86 -11.02 -5.96
N VAL A 265 -9.51 -12.21 -5.49
CA VAL A 265 -8.66 -12.37 -4.30
C VAL A 265 -7.21 -12.20 -4.76
N GLY A 266 -6.60 -11.08 -4.40
CA GLY A 266 -5.25 -10.75 -4.81
C GLY A 266 -4.20 -11.69 -4.19
N ASN A 267 -3.21 -12.03 -4.96
CA ASN A 267 -2.01 -12.74 -4.49
C ASN A 267 -0.77 -11.88 -4.74
N ASP A 268 0.28 -12.15 -4.00
CA ASP A 268 1.56 -11.50 -4.23
C ASP A 268 2.03 -11.73 -5.67
N LEU A 269 2.47 -10.67 -6.32
CA LEU A 269 2.91 -10.58 -7.70
C LEU A 269 1.80 -10.72 -8.77
N ASP A 270 0.52 -10.71 -8.39
CA ASP A 270 -0.56 -10.59 -9.36
C ASP A 270 -0.46 -9.26 -10.13
N GLU A 271 -0.66 -9.34 -11.46
CA GLU A 271 -0.58 -8.21 -12.37
C GLU A 271 -1.92 -7.93 -13.05
N PHE A 272 -2.31 -6.65 -13.10
CA PHE A 272 -3.52 -6.20 -13.81
C PHE A 272 -3.11 -5.16 -14.84
N ILE A 273 -3.32 -5.48 -16.11
CA ILE A 273 -3.02 -4.57 -17.23
C ILE A 273 -4.10 -3.49 -17.30
N LEU A 274 -3.66 -2.23 -17.42
CA LEU A 274 -4.50 -1.04 -17.49
C LEU A 274 -4.85 -0.65 -18.92
#